data_fcccab8a89d875393913d046ee46c3a0
#
_entry.id   fcccab8a89d875393913d046ee46c3a0
#
_cell.length_a   1.000
_cell.length_b   1.000
_cell.length_c   1.000
_cell.angle_alpha   90.00
_cell.angle_beta   90.00
_cell.angle_gamma   90.00
#
_symmetry.space_group_name_H-M   'P 1'
#
loop_
_entity.id
_entity.type
_entity.pdbx_description
1 polymer ?
#
loop_
_entity_poly.entity_id
_entity_poly.type
_entity_poly.pdbx_seq_one_letter_code
_entity_poly.pdbx_strand_id
1 'polypeptide(L)'
;MAELAQEWRCGSRVLDLGRTRIMGVLNVTPDSFSDGGAHDSLAEALAWADKMLDDGADLIDVGGESTRPGFTPVGQDEEIARVVPVIEALAARGVLVSVDTRHPGVARAALDAGAHILNDVSGFEDPEMVRVAAEYGCGVVAMHACKGYLAGQARADAGKDSAGFAREVKAYLLHQAHVLEQAGVDPSSICIDPGPGFGTNADEDLAVQAATSATTHLGYPYLCAPSRKRFVGAVSGSNPAVARDAATAGVVCAAALAGARIVRVHDVRTCAQALRCLEACAGIAPARRAFIALGGNMGDRLASLKAACSALDALPQTGVVAASRVYETEPAYLGDQDLFANAVVEISTRLHPRALIEALLGIEDAAGRVRTVKNGPRCLDVDLLWMEGERHAGPRLTCPHPLIGERDFVLVPLGDLVDDVEAFCAREGIACVAPGQRVGHIERVLGNLA
;
A
#
# COMPACT_ATOMS: atom_id res chain seq x y z
N MET A 1 23.35 -12.01 11.47
CA MET A 1 21.88 -12.05 11.39
C MET A 1 21.56 -11.59 9.97
N ALA A 2 20.70 -12.28 9.24
CA ALA A 2 20.24 -11.77 7.95
C ALA A 2 19.51 -10.45 8.18
N GLU A 3 19.66 -9.51 7.24
CA GLU A 3 18.93 -8.25 7.27
C GLU A 3 17.45 -8.49 6.96
N LEU A 4 16.57 -7.61 7.46
CA LEU A 4 15.16 -7.64 7.09
C LEU A 4 15.01 -7.32 5.60
N ALA A 5 14.07 -7.96 4.91
CA ALA A 5 13.76 -7.64 3.53
C ALA A 5 13.36 -6.15 3.42
N GLN A 6 14.00 -5.44 2.48
CA GLN A 6 13.76 -4.01 2.26
C GLN A 6 12.79 -3.74 1.10
N GLU A 7 12.54 -4.73 0.27
CA GLU A 7 11.63 -4.65 -0.87
C GLU A 7 10.92 -5.97 -1.10
N TRP A 8 9.77 -5.92 -1.76
CA TRP A 8 9.04 -7.06 -2.26
C TRP A 8 8.71 -6.85 -3.74
N ARG A 9 9.24 -7.71 -4.58
CA ARG A 9 8.97 -7.67 -6.02
C ARG A 9 7.63 -8.35 -6.33
N CYS A 10 6.74 -7.61 -6.96
CA CYS A 10 5.38 -8.04 -7.30
C CYS A 10 5.20 -7.90 -8.82
N GLY A 11 5.73 -8.85 -9.59
CA GLY A 11 5.79 -8.77 -11.05
C GLY A 11 6.65 -7.59 -11.51
N SER A 12 6.06 -6.68 -12.29
CA SER A 12 6.72 -5.46 -12.77
C SER A 12 6.83 -4.36 -11.71
N ARG A 13 6.24 -4.56 -10.53
CA ARG A 13 6.23 -3.58 -9.45
C ARG A 13 7.14 -3.99 -8.30
N VAL A 14 7.65 -3.00 -7.59
CA VAL A 14 8.42 -3.20 -6.35
C VAL A 14 7.71 -2.45 -5.23
N LEU A 15 7.40 -3.14 -4.15
CA LEU A 15 6.87 -2.56 -2.92
C LEU A 15 8.04 -2.32 -1.96
N ASP A 16 8.34 -1.06 -1.70
CA ASP A 16 9.32 -0.66 -0.68
C ASP A 16 8.83 -1.09 0.72
N LEU A 17 9.66 -1.79 1.48
CA LEU A 17 9.37 -2.30 2.81
C LEU A 17 10.08 -1.50 3.92
N GLY A 18 10.52 -0.31 3.65
CA GLY A 18 11.12 0.59 4.64
C GLY A 18 10.15 1.00 5.76
N ARG A 19 8.84 0.81 5.56
CA ARG A 19 7.81 0.86 6.60
C ARG A 19 6.89 -0.37 6.51
N THR A 20 6.05 -0.57 7.53
CA THR A 20 5.04 -1.64 7.48
C THR A 20 3.93 -1.29 6.47
N ARG A 21 3.70 -2.18 5.50
CA ARG A 21 2.69 -2.04 4.45
C ARG A 21 1.39 -2.74 4.85
N ILE A 22 0.27 -2.18 4.45
CA ILE A 22 -1.07 -2.67 4.79
C ILE A 22 -1.71 -3.28 3.56
N MET A 23 -2.00 -4.58 3.64
CA MET A 23 -2.81 -5.34 2.69
C MET A 23 -4.25 -5.35 3.18
N GLY A 24 -5.15 -4.67 2.47
CA GLY A 24 -6.57 -4.64 2.77
C GLY A 24 -7.30 -5.87 2.24
N VAL A 25 -8.12 -6.53 3.06
CA VAL A 25 -8.87 -7.72 2.68
C VAL A 25 -10.18 -7.36 1.99
N LEU A 26 -10.33 -7.76 0.73
CA LEU A 26 -11.55 -7.59 -0.07
C LEU A 26 -12.14 -8.95 -0.44
N ASN A 27 -13.12 -9.41 0.35
CA ASN A 27 -13.83 -10.66 0.04
C ASN A 27 -14.99 -10.36 -0.90
N VAL A 28 -14.97 -10.97 -2.08
CA VAL A 28 -16.05 -10.88 -3.10
C VAL A 28 -16.88 -12.16 -3.03
N THR A 29 -17.61 -12.33 -1.90
CA THR A 29 -18.48 -13.47 -1.67
C THR A 29 -19.94 -13.02 -1.57
N PRO A 30 -20.93 -13.86 -1.92
CA PRO A 30 -22.35 -13.49 -1.85
C PRO A 30 -22.80 -12.95 -0.50
N ASP A 31 -22.22 -13.46 0.58
CA ASP A 31 -22.53 -13.01 1.94
C ASP A 31 -21.91 -11.64 2.29
N SER A 32 -20.96 -11.16 1.49
CA SER A 32 -20.28 -9.87 1.72
C SER A 32 -21.06 -8.70 1.11
N PHE A 33 -21.90 -8.98 0.11
CA PHE A 33 -22.68 -7.99 -0.67
C PHE A 33 -24.09 -8.53 -0.85
N SER A 34 -24.89 -8.59 0.23
CA SER A 34 -26.26 -9.07 0.20
C SER A 34 -27.19 -8.03 -0.41
N ASP A 35 -28.03 -8.44 -1.37
CA ASP A 35 -29.22 -7.83 -1.97
C ASP A 35 -29.10 -7.11 -3.33
N GLY A 36 -27.89 -7.04 -3.97
CA GLY A 36 -27.73 -6.44 -5.31
C GLY A 36 -27.48 -7.47 -6.43
N GLY A 37 -27.83 -7.13 -7.66
CA GLY A 37 -27.43 -7.91 -8.85
C GLY A 37 -25.91 -7.85 -9.07
N ALA A 38 -25.38 -8.66 -10.03
CA ALA A 38 -23.93 -8.77 -10.28
C ALA A 38 -23.21 -7.42 -10.55
N HIS A 39 -23.90 -6.41 -11.06
CA HIS A 39 -23.35 -5.06 -11.28
C HIS A 39 -23.27 -4.23 -9.99
N ASP A 40 -24.21 -4.40 -9.07
CA ASP A 40 -24.20 -3.71 -7.79
C ASP A 40 -23.07 -4.24 -6.92
N SER A 41 -22.80 -5.56 -6.96
CA SER A 41 -21.71 -6.19 -6.21
C SER A 41 -20.30 -5.73 -6.64
N LEU A 42 -20.08 -5.47 -7.95
CA LEU A 42 -18.80 -4.91 -8.43
C LEU A 42 -18.63 -3.45 -7.97
N ALA A 43 -19.66 -2.62 -8.09
CA ALA A 43 -19.61 -1.22 -7.65
C ALA A 43 -19.36 -1.11 -6.14
N GLU A 44 -20.00 -1.96 -5.33
CA GLU A 44 -19.80 -2.04 -3.89
C GLU A 44 -18.39 -2.51 -3.53
N ALA A 45 -17.86 -3.53 -4.23
CA ALA A 45 -16.49 -4.01 -4.04
C ALA A 45 -15.46 -2.92 -4.34
N LEU A 46 -15.64 -2.18 -5.44
CA LEU A 46 -14.77 -1.07 -5.80
C LEU A 46 -14.88 0.11 -4.81
N ALA A 47 -16.08 0.45 -4.35
CA ALA A 47 -16.28 1.48 -3.33
C ALA A 47 -15.61 1.09 -2.00
N TRP A 48 -15.65 -0.20 -1.63
CA TRP A 48 -14.97 -0.70 -0.44
C TRP A 48 -13.44 -0.69 -0.60
N ALA A 49 -12.93 -1.06 -1.78
CA ALA A 49 -11.51 -0.94 -2.10
C ALA A 49 -11.05 0.52 -2.02
N ASP A 50 -11.81 1.47 -2.57
CA ASP A 50 -11.53 2.90 -2.49
C ASP A 50 -11.46 3.37 -1.04
N LYS A 51 -12.42 2.94 -0.22
CA LYS A 51 -12.40 3.22 1.21
C LYS A 51 -11.14 2.68 1.89
N MET A 52 -10.72 1.45 1.60
CA MET A 52 -9.50 0.86 2.17
C MET A 52 -8.25 1.61 1.73
N LEU A 53 -8.14 1.98 0.45
CA LEU A 53 -7.05 2.80 -0.08
C LEU A 53 -7.03 4.17 0.60
N ASP A 54 -8.18 4.80 0.77
CA ASP A 54 -8.35 6.05 1.50
C ASP A 54 -8.01 5.94 2.99
N ASP A 55 -8.28 4.82 3.61
CA ASP A 55 -7.95 4.56 5.01
C ASP A 55 -6.45 4.23 5.20
N GLY A 56 -5.71 3.96 4.12
CA GLY A 56 -4.25 3.80 4.11
C GLY A 56 -3.76 2.40 3.75
N ALA A 57 -4.55 1.59 3.02
CA ALA A 57 -4.04 0.36 2.41
C ALA A 57 -3.02 0.68 1.31
N ASP A 58 -1.94 -0.09 1.26
CA ASP A 58 -0.91 -0.03 0.21
C ASP A 58 -1.24 -0.95 -0.97
N LEU A 59 -1.97 -2.04 -0.70
CA LEU A 59 -2.42 -3.02 -1.68
C LEU A 59 -3.74 -3.66 -1.23
N ILE A 60 -4.46 -4.22 -2.20
CA ILE A 60 -5.76 -4.88 -1.98
C ILE A 60 -5.63 -6.36 -2.30
N ASP A 61 -6.09 -7.22 -1.39
CA ASP A 61 -6.10 -8.67 -1.55
C ASP A 61 -7.54 -9.14 -1.82
N VAL A 62 -7.78 -9.61 -3.04
CA VAL A 62 -9.11 -9.95 -3.56
C VAL A 62 -9.32 -11.46 -3.44
N GLY A 63 -10.33 -11.88 -2.66
CA GLY A 63 -10.67 -13.29 -2.47
C GLY A 63 -12.09 -13.62 -2.91
N GLY A 64 -12.28 -14.67 -3.72
CA GLY A 64 -13.58 -15.15 -4.19
C GLY A 64 -14.12 -16.33 -3.40
N GLU A 65 -13.28 -17.03 -2.63
CA GLU A 65 -13.63 -18.14 -1.76
C GLU A 65 -13.37 -17.78 -0.29
N SER A 66 -14.30 -18.14 0.59
CA SER A 66 -14.04 -18.03 2.04
C SER A 66 -13.26 -19.25 2.51
N THR A 67 -12.16 -19.03 3.22
CA THR A 67 -11.35 -20.11 3.84
C THR A 67 -11.55 -20.21 5.35
N ARG A 68 -12.64 -19.61 5.88
CA ARG A 68 -13.03 -19.70 7.31
C ARG A 68 -13.48 -21.11 7.66
N PRO A 69 -13.33 -21.55 8.93
CA PRO A 69 -13.80 -22.87 9.35
C PRO A 69 -15.27 -23.11 8.97
N GLY A 70 -15.53 -24.22 8.27
CA GLY A 70 -16.90 -24.56 7.83
C GLY A 70 -17.33 -23.90 6.51
N PHE A 71 -16.39 -23.33 5.75
CA PHE A 71 -16.70 -22.78 4.42
C PHE A 71 -17.18 -23.87 3.45
N THR A 72 -17.98 -23.45 2.47
CA THR A 72 -18.34 -24.30 1.32
C THR A 72 -17.38 -23.98 0.16
N PRO A 73 -16.66 -24.99 -0.39
CA PRO A 73 -15.79 -24.77 -1.54
C PRO A 73 -16.58 -24.20 -2.74
N VAL A 74 -15.94 -23.26 -3.43
CA VAL A 74 -16.48 -22.62 -4.63
C VAL A 74 -15.82 -23.25 -5.87
N GLY A 75 -16.59 -23.43 -6.96
CA GLY A 75 -16.03 -23.88 -8.23
C GLY A 75 -15.10 -22.81 -8.84
N GLN A 76 -14.06 -23.25 -9.56
CA GLN A 76 -13.09 -22.31 -10.14
C GLN A 76 -13.75 -21.28 -11.08
N ASP A 77 -14.71 -21.70 -11.91
CA ASP A 77 -15.42 -20.80 -12.85
C ASP A 77 -16.21 -19.69 -12.10
N GLU A 78 -16.80 -20.06 -10.96
CA GLU A 78 -17.54 -19.12 -10.12
C GLU A 78 -16.56 -18.17 -9.40
N GLU A 79 -15.44 -18.68 -8.90
CA GLU A 79 -14.40 -17.87 -8.26
C GLU A 79 -13.81 -16.86 -9.25
N ILE A 80 -13.50 -17.30 -10.49
CA ILE A 80 -13.06 -16.43 -11.60
C ILE A 80 -14.07 -15.32 -11.85
N ALA A 81 -15.36 -15.68 -12.00
CA ALA A 81 -16.42 -14.72 -12.28
C ALA A 81 -16.55 -13.65 -11.17
N ARG A 82 -16.19 -13.97 -9.93
CA ARG A 82 -16.21 -13.03 -8.80
C ARG A 82 -14.99 -12.12 -8.80
N VAL A 83 -13.77 -12.66 -8.93
CA VAL A 83 -12.54 -11.91 -8.68
C VAL A 83 -12.04 -11.13 -9.89
N VAL A 84 -12.15 -11.67 -11.11
CA VAL A 84 -11.58 -11.08 -12.33
C VAL A 84 -12.08 -9.67 -12.60
N PRO A 85 -13.40 -9.37 -12.60
CA PRO A 85 -13.87 -8.01 -12.87
C PRO A 85 -13.36 -6.97 -11.88
N VAL A 86 -13.19 -7.34 -10.60
CA VAL A 86 -12.67 -6.47 -9.55
C VAL A 86 -11.18 -6.22 -9.75
N ILE A 87 -10.42 -7.27 -10.07
CA ILE A 87 -8.97 -7.20 -10.32
C ILE A 87 -8.69 -6.30 -11.54
N GLU A 88 -9.38 -6.51 -12.66
CA GLU A 88 -9.25 -5.68 -13.87
C GLU A 88 -9.48 -4.19 -13.56
N ALA A 89 -10.56 -3.88 -12.85
CA ALA A 89 -10.91 -2.51 -12.53
C ALA A 89 -9.89 -1.83 -11.60
N LEU A 90 -9.35 -2.57 -10.61
CA LEU A 90 -8.33 -2.05 -9.68
C LEU A 90 -6.97 -1.92 -10.38
N ALA A 91 -6.55 -2.92 -11.14
CA ALA A 91 -5.28 -2.92 -11.86
C ALA A 91 -5.21 -1.81 -12.91
N ALA A 92 -6.29 -1.57 -13.66
CA ALA A 92 -6.40 -0.47 -14.63
C ALA A 92 -6.20 0.92 -13.99
N ARG A 93 -6.49 1.06 -12.69
CA ARG A 93 -6.30 2.28 -11.90
C ARG A 93 -4.90 2.38 -11.27
N GLY A 94 -4.05 1.37 -11.50
CA GLY A 94 -2.69 1.31 -10.94
C GLY A 94 -2.61 0.84 -9.49
N VAL A 95 -3.67 0.26 -8.93
CA VAL A 95 -3.65 -0.35 -7.60
C VAL A 95 -2.77 -1.60 -7.64
N LEU A 96 -1.97 -1.83 -6.60
CA LEU A 96 -1.27 -3.10 -6.41
C LEU A 96 -2.27 -4.14 -5.90
N VAL A 97 -2.53 -5.18 -6.70
CA VAL A 97 -3.59 -6.18 -6.43
C VAL A 97 -2.96 -7.54 -6.17
N SER A 98 -3.41 -8.18 -5.10
CA SER A 98 -3.19 -9.58 -4.75
C SER A 98 -4.48 -10.37 -5.00
N VAL A 99 -4.38 -11.62 -5.40
CA VAL A 99 -5.51 -12.57 -5.44
C VAL A 99 -5.29 -13.65 -4.39
N ASP A 100 -6.28 -13.83 -3.48
CA ASP A 100 -6.32 -14.89 -2.46
C ASP A 100 -7.04 -16.10 -3.08
N THR A 101 -6.24 -17.05 -3.57
CA THR A 101 -6.73 -18.29 -4.17
C THR A 101 -5.73 -19.43 -4.04
N ARG A 102 -6.25 -20.66 -3.97
CA ARG A 102 -5.48 -21.93 -4.00
C ARG A 102 -5.69 -22.71 -5.30
N HIS A 103 -6.39 -22.14 -6.27
CA HIS A 103 -6.76 -22.79 -7.52
C HIS A 103 -5.95 -22.27 -8.71
N PRO A 104 -5.14 -23.11 -9.39
CA PRO A 104 -4.28 -22.68 -10.49
C PRO A 104 -5.00 -21.99 -11.65
N GLY A 105 -6.23 -22.44 -11.97
CA GLY A 105 -7.05 -21.80 -13.02
C GLY A 105 -7.49 -20.39 -12.66
N VAL A 106 -7.86 -20.15 -11.40
CA VAL A 106 -8.20 -18.81 -10.88
C VAL A 106 -6.94 -17.92 -10.85
N ALA A 107 -5.81 -18.47 -10.40
CA ALA A 107 -4.53 -17.77 -10.36
C ALA A 107 -4.12 -17.24 -11.75
N ARG A 108 -4.20 -18.07 -12.80
CA ARG A 108 -3.94 -17.66 -14.19
C ARG A 108 -4.89 -16.55 -14.64
N ALA A 109 -6.20 -16.75 -14.48
CA ALA A 109 -7.19 -15.76 -14.88
C ALA A 109 -7.01 -14.42 -14.16
N ALA A 110 -6.67 -14.44 -12.87
CA ALA A 110 -6.39 -13.23 -12.08
C ALA A 110 -5.13 -12.49 -12.53
N LEU A 111 -4.04 -13.22 -12.83
CA LEU A 111 -2.79 -12.64 -13.33
C LEU A 111 -2.97 -12.05 -14.74
N ASP A 112 -3.70 -12.73 -15.62
CA ASP A 112 -4.08 -12.21 -16.94
C ASP A 112 -4.93 -10.94 -16.85
N ALA A 113 -5.76 -10.83 -15.80
CA ALA A 113 -6.57 -9.65 -15.48
C ALA A 113 -5.76 -8.51 -14.83
N GLY A 114 -4.48 -8.72 -14.54
CA GLY A 114 -3.58 -7.70 -14.01
C GLY A 114 -3.30 -7.79 -12.50
N ALA A 115 -3.60 -8.92 -11.85
CA ALA A 115 -3.09 -9.17 -10.50
C ALA A 115 -1.56 -9.19 -10.49
N HIS A 116 -0.95 -8.77 -9.40
CA HIS A 116 0.50 -8.67 -9.24
C HIS A 116 1.06 -9.74 -8.29
N ILE A 117 0.20 -10.29 -7.44
CA ILE A 117 0.56 -11.17 -6.33
C ILE A 117 -0.41 -12.34 -6.28
N LEU A 118 0.12 -13.56 -6.07
CA LEU A 118 -0.64 -14.74 -5.69
C LEU A 118 -0.51 -14.96 -4.18
N ASN A 119 -1.63 -14.93 -3.47
CA ASN A 119 -1.71 -15.26 -2.05
C ASN A 119 -2.37 -16.63 -1.92
N ASP A 120 -1.54 -17.68 -1.68
CA ASP A 120 -2.00 -19.05 -1.62
C ASP A 120 -2.03 -19.59 -0.19
N VAL A 121 -3.24 -19.73 0.34
CA VAL A 121 -3.49 -20.28 1.69
C VAL A 121 -3.08 -21.74 1.84
N SER A 122 -2.85 -22.48 0.73
CA SER A 122 -2.29 -23.84 0.75
C SER A 122 -0.75 -23.87 0.78
N GLY A 123 -0.10 -22.70 0.68
CA GLY A 123 1.35 -22.56 0.74
C GLY A 123 2.07 -23.05 -0.50
N PHE A 124 1.44 -23.07 -1.66
CA PHE A 124 1.99 -23.62 -2.91
C PHE A 124 2.30 -25.12 -2.82
N GLU A 125 1.45 -25.88 -2.09
CA GLU A 125 1.56 -27.36 -2.06
C GLU A 125 1.20 -27.98 -3.42
N ASP A 126 0.34 -27.31 -4.22
CA ASP A 126 0.04 -27.74 -5.59
C ASP A 126 1.18 -27.35 -6.53
N PRO A 127 1.87 -28.34 -7.18
CA PRO A 127 2.93 -28.06 -8.15
C PRO A 127 2.48 -27.19 -9.34
N GLU A 128 1.20 -27.16 -9.67
CA GLU A 128 0.68 -26.30 -10.72
C GLU A 128 0.67 -24.81 -10.27
N MET A 129 0.31 -24.53 -9.01
CA MET A 129 0.43 -23.17 -8.45
C MET A 129 1.89 -22.67 -8.49
N VAL A 130 2.85 -23.55 -8.14
CA VAL A 130 4.28 -23.23 -8.24
C VAL A 130 4.68 -22.88 -9.68
N ARG A 131 4.20 -23.66 -10.66
CA ARG A 131 4.46 -23.39 -12.10
C ARG A 131 3.86 -22.06 -12.55
N VAL A 132 2.63 -21.77 -12.14
CA VAL A 132 1.98 -20.47 -12.44
C VAL A 132 2.81 -19.32 -11.88
N ALA A 133 3.24 -19.39 -10.62
CA ALA A 133 4.05 -18.35 -10.00
C ALA A 133 5.36 -18.09 -10.75
N ALA A 134 6.07 -19.15 -11.14
CA ALA A 134 7.32 -19.06 -11.90
C ALA A 134 7.11 -18.52 -13.33
N GLU A 135 6.05 -18.95 -14.02
CA GLU A 135 5.73 -18.56 -15.38
C GLU A 135 5.40 -17.05 -15.49
N TYR A 136 4.62 -16.53 -14.55
CA TYR A 136 4.22 -15.12 -14.56
C TYR A 136 5.23 -14.18 -13.88
N GLY A 137 6.15 -14.72 -13.08
CA GLY A 137 7.13 -13.92 -12.33
C GLY A 137 6.47 -12.93 -11.36
N CYS A 138 5.30 -13.30 -10.82
CA CYS A 138 4.52 -12.47 -9.89
C CYS A 138 5.09 -12.53 -8.46
N GLY A 139 4.63 -11.62 -7.59
CA GLY A 139 4.83 -11.77 -6.16
C GLY A 139 4.04 -12.97 -5.64
N VAL A 140 4.53 -13.64 -4.60
CA VAL A 140 3.86 -14.78 -3.98
C VAL A 140 3.81 -14.63 -2.47
N VAL A 141 2.71 -15.07 -1.85
CA VAL A 141 2.60 -15.26 -0.40
C VAL A 141 2.41 -16.75 -0.13
N ALA A 142 3.47 -17.40 0.38
CA ALA A 142 3.44 -18.79 0.78
C ALA A 142 3.03 -18.89 2.25
N MET A 143 1.80 -19.37 2.51
CA MET A 143 1.25 -19.45 3.85
C MET A 143 1.36 -20.86 4.43
N HIS A 144 1.61 -20.97 5.72
CA HIS A 144 1.47 -22.23 6.44
C HIS A 144 0.00 -22.48 6.81
N ALA A 145 -0.51 -23.67 6.46
CA ALA A 145 -1.76 -24.22 6.99
C ALA A 145 -1.50 -25.61 7.58
N CYS A 146 -2.15 -25.93 8.70
CA CYS A 146 -2.01 -27.28 9.26
C CYS A 146 -2.57 -28.32 8.30
N LYS A 147 -1.85 -29.42 8.14
CA LYS A 147 -2.23 -30.52 7.25
C LYS A 147 -3.67 -30.95 7.47
N GLY A 148 -4.44 -31.04 6.39
CA GLY A 148 -5.85 -31.42 6.40
C GLY A 148 -6.82 -30.31 6.80
N TYR A 149 -6.36 -29.11 7.19
CA TYR A 149 -7.27 -28.01 7.58
C TYR A 149 -8.21 -27.62 6.44
N LEU A 150 -7.68 -27.42 5.24
CA LEU A 150 -8.48 -27.07 4.04
C LEU A 150 -9.44 -28.19 3.62
N ALA A 151 -9.22 -29.41 4.07
CA ALA A 151 -10.13 -30.56 3.93
C ALA A 151 -11.08 -30.72 5.12
N GLY A 152 -11.13 -29.77 6.05
CA GLY A 152 -12.01 -29.80 7.23
C GLY A 152 -11.60 -30.80 8.33
N GLN A 153 -10.34 -31.29 8.30
CA GLN A 153 -9.85 -32.26 9.28
C GLN A 153 -9.33 -31.58 10.54
N ALA A 154 -9.68 -32.13 11.72
CA ALA A 154 -9.14 -31.68 12.99
C ALA A 154 -7.78 -32.33 13.27
N ARG A 155 -6.84 -31.55 13.85
CA ARG A 155 -5.52 -32.04 14.24
C ARG A 155 -5.55 -32.63 15.66
N ALA A 156 -5.06 -33.88 15.79
CA ALA A 156 -5.11 -34.61 17.07
C ALA A 156 -4.07 -34.16 18.12
N ASP A 157 -2.99 -33.48 17.69
CA ASP A 157 -1.86 -33.04 18.52
C ASP A 157 -1.86 -31.52 18.82
N ALA A 158 -2.96 -30.83 18.50
CA ALA A 158 -3.07 -29.40 18.70
C ALA A 158 -2.79 -28.98 20.16
N GLY A 159 -1.83 -28.05 20.35
CA GLY A 159 -1.51 -27.45 21.64
C GLY A 159 -0.60 -28.26 22.56
N LYS A 160 -0.06 -29.41 22.13
CA LYS A 160 0.84 -30.23 22.97
C LYS A 160 2.23 -29.63 23.18
N ASP A 161 2.76 -28.92 22.16
CA ASP A 161 4.04 -28.20 22.23
C ASP A 161 3.97 -26.94 21.30
N SER A 162 3.45 -25.85 21.83
CA SER A 162 3.29 -24.61 21.04
C SER A 162 4.62 -23.99 20.61
N ALA A 163 5.69 -24.12 21.40
CA ALA A 163 7.03 -23.64 21.03
C ALA A 163 7.66 -24.52 19.95
N GLY A 164 7.48 -25.83 20.02
CA GLY A 164 7.85 -26.78 18.97
C GLY A 164 7.12 -26.48 17.68
N PHE A 165 5.81 -26.24 17.78
CA PHE A 165 4.97 -25.88 16.63
C PHE A 165 5.47 -24.61 15.91
N ALA A 166 5.85 -23.55 16.63
CA ALA A 166 6.39 -22.35 16.01
C ALA A 166 7.71 -22.63 15.23
N ARG A 167 8.54 -23.56 15.72
CA ARG A 167 9.75 -24.00 14.98
C ARG A 167 9.40 -24.82 13.73
N GLU A 168 8.38 -25.64 13.78
CA GLU A 168 7.88 -26.40 12.62
C GLU A 168 7.32 -25.46 11.55
N VAL A 169 6.50 -24.47 11.93
CA VAL A 169 6.01 -23.44 11.02
C VAL A 169 7.17 -22.72 10.33
N LYS A 170 8.19 -22.29 11.08
CA LYS A 170 9.37 -21.63 10.52
C LYS A 170 10.11 -22.53 9.51
N ALA A 171 10.28 -23.81 9.85
CA ALA A 171 10.96 -24.79 8.97
C ALA A 171 10.14 -25.05 7.68
N TYR A 172 8.81 -25.15 7.80
CA TYR A 172 7.90 -25.27 6.66
C TYR A 172 8.00 -24.09 5.72
N LEU A 173 7.93 -22.85 6.26
CA LEU A 173 8.02 -21.64 5.45
C LEU A 173 9.35 -21.55 4.68
N LEU A 174 10.45 -21.89 5.33
CA LEU A 174 11.76 -21.93 4.68
C LEU A 174 11.80 -23.00 3.57
N HIS A 175 11.21 -24.18 3.83
CA HIS A 175 11.12 -25.24 2.83
C HIS A 175 10.32 -24.78 1.60
N GLN A 176 9.13 -24.19 1.79
CA GLN A 176 8.28 -23.73 0.70
C GLN A 176 8.94 -22.59 -0.10
N ALA A 177 9.63 -21.67 0.57
CA ALA A 177 10.42 -20.65 -0.12
C ALA A 177 11.48 -21.31 -1.04
N HIS A 178 12.22 -22.31 -0.57
CA HIS A 178 13.19 -23.02 -1.40
C HIS A 178 12.53 -23.81 -2.55
N VAL A 179 11.34 -24.39 -2.36
CA VAL A 179 10.59 -25.03 -3.46
C VAL A 179 10.28 -24.03 -4.57
N LEU A 180 9.80 -22.84 -4.20
CA LEU A 180 9.51 -21.76 -5.15
C LEU A 180 10.78 -21.28 -5.87
N GLU A 181 11.89 -21.08 -5.14
CA GLU A 181 13.19 -20.70 -5.73
C GLU A 181 13.69 -21.75 -6.74
N GLN A 182 13.61 -23.02 -6.39
CA GLN A 182 14.02 -24.11 -7.28
C GLN A 182 13.17 -24.20 -8.55
N ALA A 183 11.92 -23.73 -8.49
CA ALA A 183 11.04 -23.62 -9.64
C ALA A 183 11.29 -22.35 -10.49
N GLY A 184 12.18 -21.46 -10.05
CA GLY A 184 12.56 -20.25 -10.79
C GLY A 184 11.86 -18.97 -10.33
N VAL A 185 11.13 -18.98 -9.21
CA VAL A 185 10.58 -17.75 -8.61
C VAL A 185 11.72 -16.93 -7.99
N ASP A 186 11.79 -15.64 -8.31
CA ASP A 186 12.81 -14.74 -7.75
C ASP A 186 12.65 -14.68 -6.21
N PRO A 187 13.73 -14.89 -5.42
CA PRO A 187 13.66 -14.81 -3.95
C PRO A 187 13.07 -13.50 -3.43
N SER A 188 13.31 -12.37 -4.12
CA SER A 188 12.75 -11.08 -3.75
C SER A 188 11.24 -10.96 -4.01
N SER A 189 10.64 -11.91 -4.74
CA SER A 189 9.20 -12.02 -4.98
C SER A 189 8.47 -12.90 -3.95
N ILE A 190 9.21 -13.64 -3.10
CA ILE A 190 8.63 -14.58 -2.15
C ILE A 190 8.37 -13.88 -0.81
N CYS A 191 7.11 -13.84 -0.41
CA CYS A 191 6.66 -13.44 0.93
C CYS A 191 6.19 -14.68 1.71
N ILE A 192 6.47 -14.75 3.00
CA ILE A 192 6.07 -15.87 3.87
C ILE A 192 5.03 -15.42 4.90
N ASP A 193 4.00 -16.25 5.13
CA ASP A 193 2.94 -16.02 6.14
C ASP A 193 2.84 -17.26 7.06
N PRO A 194 2.98 -17.11 8.38
CA PRO A 194 2.87 -18.21 9.33
C PRO A 194 1.46 -18.79 9.46
N GLY A 195 0.43 -18.18 8.89
CA GLY A 195 -0.93 -18.67 8.81
C GLY A 195 -1.65 -18.88 10.15
N PRO A 196 -1.61 -17.96 11.13
CA PRO A 196 -2.32 -18.13 12.39
C PRO A 196 -3.82 -18.34 12.14
N GLY A 197 -4.44 -19.28 12.88
CA GLY A 197 -5.86 -19.63 12.73
C GLY A 197 -6.20 -20.65 11.65
N PHE A 198 -5.21 -21.17 10.90
CA PHE A 198 -5.39 -22.21 9.88
C PHE A 198 -5.07 -23.60 10.44
N GLY A 199 -5.99 -24.15 11.24
CA GLY A 199 -5.84 -25.43 11.95
C GLY A 199 -5.08 -25.34 13.29
N THR A 200 -4.71 -24.15 13.70
CA THR A 200 -4.04 -23.84 14.96
C THR A 200 -5.03 -23.54 16.09
N ASN A 201 -4.58 -23.65 17.33
CA ASN A 201 -5.27 -23.13 18.50
C ASN A 201 -4.66 -21.79 18.97
N ALA A 202 -5.21 -21.21 20.02
CA ALA A 202 -4.78 -19.89 20.51
C ALA A 202 -3.34 -19.87 21.04
N ASP A 203 -2.89 -20.93 21.72
CA ASP A 203 -1.53 -21.01 22.28
C ASP A 203 -0.49 -21.17 21.17
N GLU A 204 -0.80 -21.93 20.14
CA GLU A 204 0.03 -22.07 18.94
C GLU A 204 0.12 -20.77 18.17
N ASP A 205 -1.02 -20.09 17.97
CA ASP A 205 -1.05 -18.76 17.32
C ASP A 205 -0.18 -17.74 18.07
N LEU A 206 -0.28 -17.73 19.40
CA LEU A 206 0.54 -16.86 20.25
C LEU A 206 2.03 -17.21 20.19
N ALA A 207 2.39 -18.50 20.18
CA ALA A 207 3.77 -18.93 20.04
C ALA A 207 4.36 -18.54 18.68
N VAL A 208 3.56 -18.63 17.61
CA VAL A 208 3.95 -18.20 16.26
C VAL A 208 4.13 -16.66 16.23
N GLN A 209 3.23 -15.89 16.84
CA GLN A 209 3.39 -14.43 16.93
C GLN A 209 4.64 -14.04 17.75
N ALA A 210 4.91 -14.74 18.85
CA ALA A 210 6.14 -14.52 19.65
C ALA A 210 7.41 -14.85 18.88
N ALA A 211 7.35 -15.77 17.93
CA ALA A 211 8.48 -16.17 17.07
C ALA A 211 8.67 -15.26 15.83
N THR A 212 7.85 -14.23 15.65
CA THR A 212 7.90 -13.32 14.47
C THR A 212 9.31 -12.80 14.21
N SER A 213 9.99 -12.26 15.22
CA SER A 213 11.37 -11.72 15.05
C SER A 213 12.36 -12.77 14.54
N ALA A 214 12.25 -14.01 15.00
CA ALA A 214 13.10 -15.10 14.53
C ALA A 214 12.80 -15.56 13.10
N THR A 215 11.57 -15.31 12.62
CA THR A 215 11.11 -15.72 11.30
C THR A 215 11.34 -14.62 10.26
N THR A 216 11.20 -13.34 10.63
CA THR A 216 11.49 -12.21 9.73
C THR A 216 12.96 -12.12 9.31
N HIS A 217 13.87 -12.70 10.10
CA HIS A 217 15.31 -12.80 9.77
C HIS A 217 15.68 -13.97 8.84
N LEU A 218 14.70 -14.61 8.21
CA LEU A 218 14.97 -15.61 7.15
C LEU A 218 15.39 -14.96 5.81
N GLY A 219 15.23 -13.64 5.66
CA GLY A 219 15.61 -12.90 4.46
C GLY A 219 14.46 -12.70 3.45
N TYR A 220 13.28 -13.24 3.73
CA TYR A 220 12.08 -13.03 2.92
C TYR A 220 11.17 -11.97 3.51
N PRO A 221 10.41 -11.20 2.70
CA PRO A 221 9.26 -10.47 3.17
C PRO A 221 8.34 -11.32 4.06
N TYR A 222 7.86 -10.75 5.15
CA TYR A 222 7.01 -11.46 6.11
C TYR A 222 5.66 -10.75 6.25
N LEU A 223 4.60 -11.52 6.02
CA LEU A 223 3.22 -11.08 6.18
C LEU A 223 2.66 -11.60 7.51
N CYS A 224 2.07 -10.69 8.28
CA CYS A 224 1.32 -11.01 9.49
C CYS A 224 -0.18 -10.77 9.26
N ALA A 225 -1.00 -11.81 9.37
CA ALA A 225 -2.44 -11.76 9.14
C ALA A 225 -3.27 -12.08 10.40
N PRO A 226 -3.22 -11.27 11.48
CA PRO A 226 -3.90 -11.58 12.75
C PRO A 226 -5.37 -11.16 12.76
N SER A 227 -5.84 -10.45 11.73
CA SER A 227 -7.07 -9.68 11.75
C SER A 227 -8.31 -10.49 12.11
N ARG A 228 -8.95 -10.12 13.22
CA ARG A 228 -10.19 -10.69 13.75
C ARG A 228 -10.10 -12.18 14.10
N LYS A 229 -8.89 -12.77 14.13
CA LYS A 229 -8.69 -14.21 14.39
C LYS A 229 -9.05 -14.58 15.82
N ARG A 230 -9.29 -15.89 16.05
CA ARG A 230 -9.80 -16.40 17.34
C ARG A 230 -8.87 -16.14 18.51
N PHE A 231 -7.56 -16.28 18.31
CA PHE A 231 -6.58 -16.01 19.38
C PHE A 231 -6.62 -14.54 19.84
N VAL A 232 -6.85 -13.57 18.93
CA VAL A 232 -7.00 -12.15 19.28
C VAL A 232 -8.21 -11.98 20.23
N GLY A 233 -9.33 -12.64 19.90
CA GLY A 233 -10.52 -12.64 20.76
C GLY A 233 -10.29 -13.31 22.10
N ALA A 234 -9.55 -14.43 22.12
CA ALA A 234 -9.25 -15.17 23.36
C ALA A 234 -8.42 -14.34 24.33
N VAL A 235 -7.43 -13.60 23.83
CA VAL A 235 -6.56 -12.74 24.67
C VAL A 235 -7.25 -11.45 25.09
N SER A 236 -7.99 -10.82 24.17
CA SER A 236 -8.62 -9.51 24.42
C SER A 236 -9.98 -9.61 25.13
N GLY A 237 -10.57 -10.81 25.22
CA GLY A 237 -11.93 -10.99 25.69
C GLY A 237 -13.01 -10.46 24.74
N SER A 238 -12.66 -10.18 23.47
CA SER A 238 -13.55 -9.51 22.52
C SER A 238 -14.32 -10.48 21.63
N ASN A 239 -15.65 -10.41 21.66
CA ASN A 239 -16.59 -11.10 20.75
C ASN A 239 -17.73 -10.13 20.40
N PRO A 240 -18.28 -10.13 19.17
CA PRO A 240 -17.94 -10.94 17.97
C PRO A 240 -16.63 -10.53 17.29
N ALA A 241 -16.29 -11.15 16.14
CA ALA A 241 -15.03 -10.93 15.42
C ALA A 241 -14.77 -9.46 15.09
N VAL A 242 -15.77 -8.70 14.70
CA VAL A 242 -15.68 -7.25 14.41
C VAL A 242 -15.30 -6.40 15.61
N ALA A 243 -15.56 -6.87 16.84
CA ALA A 243 -15.14 -6.18 18.06
C ALA A 243 -13.63 -6.34 18.36
N ARG A 244 -12.90 -7.13 17.57
CA ARG A 244 -11.47 -7.41 17.77
C ARG A 244 -10.54 -6.42 17.04
N ASP A 245 -11.06 -5.40 16.37
CA ASP A 245 -10.27 -4.53 15.50
C ASP A 245 -9.21 -3.74 16.29
N ALA A 246 -9.56 -3.19 17.45
CA ALA A 246 -8.60 -2.52 18.33
C ALA A 246 -7.49 -3.48 18.85
N ALA A 247 -7.87 -4.71 19.23
CA ALA A 247 -6.92 -5.72 19.67
C ALA A 247 -6.05 -6.23 18.51
N THR A 248 -6.63 -6.34 17.30
CA THR A 248 -5.88 -6.62 16.06
C THR A 248 -4.78 -5.57 15.84
N ALA A 249 -5.08 -4.28 16.00
CA ALA A 249 -4.09 -3.21 15.85
C ALA A 249 -2.94 -3.37 16.86
N GLY A 250 -3.20 -3.82 18.08
CA GLY A 250 -2.15 -4.14 19.06
C GLY A 250 -1.22 -5.27 18.59
N VAL A 251 -1.78 -6.36 18.03
CA VAL A 251 -0.98 -7.46 17.47
C VAL A 251 -0.18 -7.00 16.25
N VAL A 252 -0.79 -6.21 15.37
CA VAL A 252 -0.13 -5.60 14.21
C VAL A 252 1.06 -4.74 14.62
N CYS A 253 0.93 -3.91 15.65
CA CYS A 253 2.03 -3.11 16.19
C CYS A 253 3.15 -3.99 16.76
N ALA A 254 2.82 -5.04 17.51
CA ALA A 254 3.82 -5.98 18.03
C ALA A 254 4.57 -6.72 16.90
N ALA A 255 3.87 -7.15 15.86
CA ALA A 255 4.47 -7.78 14.68
C ALA A 255 5.39 -6.82 13.92
N ALA A 256 5.00 -5.55 13.74
CA ALA A 256 5.81 -4.53 13.10
C ALA A 256 7.12 -4.26 13.87
N LEU A 257 7.06 -4.17 15.20
CA LEU A 257 8.26 -4.07 16.06
C LEU A 257 9.16 -5.31 15.94
N ALA A 258 8.57 -6.48 15.75
CA ALA A 258 9.30 -7.74 15.54
C ALA A 258 9.83 -7.91 14.10
N GLY A 259 9.65 -6.91 13.22
CA GLY A 259 10.19 -6.89 11.86
C GLY A 259 9.22 -7.31 10.75
N ALA A 260 7.95 -7.58 11.05
CA ALA A 260 6.96 -7.79 10.00
C ALA A 260 6.78 -6.51 9.17
N ARG A 261 6.87 -6.63 7.85
CA ARG A 261 6.78 -5.48 6.93
C ARG A 261 5.50 -5.47 6.12
N ILE A 262 4.68 -6.51 6.22
CA ILE A 262 3.36 -6.57 5.59
C ILE A 262 2.36 -7.06 6.64
N VAL A 263 1.20 -6.40 6.72
CA VAL A 263 0.09 -6.83 7.57
C VAL A 263 -1.18 -6.92 6.75
N ARG A 264 -1.94 -8.02 6.92
CA ARG A 264 -3.20 -8.24 6.21
C ARG A 264 -4.37 -8.07 7.16
N VAL A 265 -5.23 -7.05 6.88
CA VAL A 265 -6.26 -6.61 7.84
C VAL A 265 -7.60 -6.27 7.17
N HIS A 266 -8.70 -6.41 7.95
CA HIS A 266 -10.04 -5.99 7.53
C HIS A 266 -10.31 -4.51 7.86
N ASP A 267 -9.94 -4.06 9.08
CA ASP A 267 -10.04 -2.65 9.47
C ASP A 267 -8.71 -1.94 9.22
N VAL A 268 -8.58 -1.45 7.99
CA VAL A 268 -7.41 -0.72 7.54
C VAL A 268 -7.20 0.55 8.35
N ARG A 269 -8.27 1.32 8.61
CA ARG A 269 -8.20 2.62 9.26
C ARG A 269 -7.57 2.55 10.65
N THR A 270 -8.08 1.65 11.49
CA THR A 270 -7.58 1.47 12.86
C THR A 270 -6.12 1.02 12.86
N CYS A 271 -5.77 0.04 12.01
CA CYS A 271 -4.40 -0.46 11.92
C CYS A 271 -3.44 0.59 11.35
N ALA A 272 -3.83 1.35 10.33
CA ALA A 272 -3.03 2.43 9.76
C ALA A 272 -2.74 3.54 10.77
N GLN A 273 -3.73 3.94 11.57
CA GLN A 273 -3.52 4.93 12.64
C GLN A 273 -2.54 4.42 13.70
N ALA A 274 -2.70 3.16 14.14
CA ALA A 274 -1.83 2.56 15.14
C ALA A 274 -0.38 2.42 14.63
N LEU A 275 -0.18 1.94 13.40
CA LEU A 275 1.15 1.81 12.77
C LEU A 275 1.84 3.17 12.61
N ARG A 276 1.13 4.19 12.13
CA ARG A 276 1.70 5.54 11.99
C ARG A 276 2.19 6.10 13.33
N CYS A 277 1.40 5.92 14.40
CA CYS A 277 1.83 6.32 15.74
C CYS A 277 3.04 5.52 16.21
N LEU A 278 3.03 4.19 16.00
CA LEU A 278 4.15 3.33 16.33
C LEU A 278 5.43 3.75 15.60
N GLU A 279 5.37 3.90 14.29
CA GLU A 279 6.51 4.24 13.43
C GLU A 279 7.11 5.60 13.83
N ALA A 280 6.25 6.59 14.11
CA ALA A 280 6.66 7.90 14.58
C ALA A 280 7.35 7.84 15.96
N CYS A 281 6.77 7.11 16.93
CA CYS A 281 7.30 7.00 18.28
C CYS A 281 8.58 6.16 18.36
N ALA A 282 8.65 5.08 17.57
CA ALA A 282 9.78 4.16 17.57
C ALA A 282 10.92 4.57 16.62
N GLY A 283 10.69 5.55 15.74
CA GLY A 283 11.65 6.01 14.74
C GLY A 283 12.05 4.91 13.72
N ILE A 284 11.17 3.93 13.49
CA ILE A 284 11.45 2.80 12.59
C ILE A 284 11.28 3.14 11.11
N ALA A 285 10.44 4.12 10.76
CA ALA A 285 10.36 4.62 9.39
C ALA A 285 11.55 5.54 9.07
N PRO A 286 12.29 5.31 7.98
CA PRO A 286 13.36 6.22 7.56
C PRO A 286 12.78 7.57 7.15
N ALA A 287 13.61 8.62 7.20
CA ALA A 287 13.29 9.87 6.54
C ALA A 287 13.30 9.65 5.03
N ARG A 288 12.31 10.20 4.33
CA ARG A 288 12.11 10.06 2.88
C ARG A 288 12.12 11.41 2.21
N ARG A 289 12.68 11.46 1.01
CA ARG A 289 12.59 12.62 0.14
C ARG A 289 11.17 12.76 -0.39
N ALA A 290 10.66 13.99 -0.46
CA ALA A 290 9.42 14.27 -1.16
C ALA A 290 9.51 15.63 -1.88
N PHE A 291 8.80 15.75 -3.00
CA PHE A 291 8.65 17.00 -3.73
C PHE A 291 7.23 17.54 -3.55
N ILE A 292 7.15 18.80 -3.16
CA ILE A 292 5.91 19.52 -2.90
C ILE A 292 5.80 20.69 -3.88
N ALA A 293 4.73 20.75 -4.66
CA ALA A 293 4.44 21.93 -5.48
C ALA A 293 3.73 23.00 -4.64
N LEU A 294 4.15 24.23 -4.83
CA LEU A 294 3.52 25.43 -4.28
C LEU A 294 3.05 26.30 -5.42
N GLY A 295 1.79 26.79 -5.39
CA GLY A 295 1.25 27.65 -6.42
C GLY A 295 0.21 28.64 -5.90
N GLY A 296 0.07 29.81 -6.54
CA GLY A 296 -0.97 30.78 -6.20
C GLY A 296 -0.98 31.96 -7.17
N ASN A 297 -2.16 32.58 -7.35
CA ASN A 297 -2.33 33.73 -8.24
C ASN A 297 -3.10 34.88 -7.60
N MET A 298 -3.39 34.85 -6.31
CA MET A 298 -4.08 35.90 -5.59
C MET A 298 -3.20 36.56 -4.52
N GLY A 299 -3.36 37.85 -4.30
CA GLY A 299 -2.66 38.60 -3.25
C GLY A 299 -1.15 38.72 -3.46
N ASP A 300 -0.39 38.76 -2.37
CA ASP A 300 1.08 38.70 -2.43
C ASP A 300 1.55 37.26 -2.61
N ARG A 301 1.62 36.86 -3.87
CA ARG A 301 1.97 35.50 -4.28
C ARG A 301 3.31 35.02 -3.71
N LEU A 302 4.32 35.90 -3.75
CA LEU A 302 5.67 35.54 -3.28
C LEU A 302 5.71 35.36 -1.75
N ALA A 303 5.04 36.25 -1.01
CA ALA A 303 4.93 36.14 0.43
C ALA A 303 4.16 34.87 0.83
N SER A 304 3.09 34.51 0.10
CA SER A 304 2.31 33.30 0.34
C SER A 304 3.15 32.02 0.14
N LEU A 305 3.94 31.95 -0.94
CA LEU A 305 4.81 30.80 -1.19
C LEU A 305 5.93 30.67 -0.12
N LYS A 306 6.53 31.79 0.30
CA LYS A 306 7.53 31.81 1.38
C LYS A 306 6.94 31.37 2.72
N ALA A 307 5.74 31.82 3.04
CA ALA A 307 5.04 31.39 4.24
C ALA A 307 4.73 29.87 4.21
N ALA A 308 4.32 29.36 3.05
CA ALA A 308 4.10 27.92 2.85
C ALA A 308 5.39 27.10 3.03
N CYS A 309 6.51 27.56 2.46
CA CYS A 309 7.81 26.92 2.63
C CYS A 309 8.22 26.88 4.12
N SER A 310 8.04 27.99 4.85
CA SER A 310 8.29 28.04 6.29
C SER A 310 7.35 27.11 7.09
N ALA A 311 6.10 27.01 6.69
CA ALA A 311 5.13 26.09 7.31
C ALA A 311 5.49 24.62 7.06
N LEU A 312 6.01 24.28 5.88
CA LEU A 312 6.54 22.94 5.59
C LEU A 312 7.72 22.58 6.51
N ASP A 313 8.64 23.50 6.71
CA ASP A 313 9.81 23.31 7.60
C ASP A 313 9.41 23.18 9.09
N ALA A 314 8.28 23.73 9.46
CA ALA A 314 7.73 23.64 10.82
C ALA A 314 6.90 22.37 11.08
N LEU A 315 6.63 21.54 10.08
CA LEU A 315 5.89 20.29 10.26
C LEU A 315 6.68 19.31 11.14
N PRO A 316 6.01 18.49 11.98
CA PRO A 316 6.67 17.47 12.78
C PRO A 316 7.49 16.51 11.90
N GLN A 317 8.69 16.17 12.35
CA GLN A 317 9.57 15.19 11.69
C GLN A 317 9.84 15.50 10.21
N THR A 318 9.77 16.76 9.82
CA THR A 318 9.95 17.24 8.46
C THR A 318 10.95 18.38 8.46
N GLY A 319 11.75 18.48 7.42
CA GLY A 319 12.64 19.62 7.18
C GLY A 319 12.70 19.92 5.69
N VAL A 320 12.74 21.20 5.34
CA VAL A 320 13.01 21.65 3.97
C VAL A 320 14.49 21.43 3.64
N VAL A 321 14.74 20.72 2.54
CA VAL A 321 16.10 20.39 2.06
C VAL A 321 16.55 21.40 1.01
N ALA A 322 15.68 21.71 0.07
CA ALA A 322 15.93 22.65 -1.03
C ALA A 322 14.63 23.24 -1.56
N ALA A 323 14.74 24.37 -2.20
CA ALA A 323 13.62 24.99 -2.90
C ALA A 323 14.07 25.50 -4.28
N SER A 324 13.19 25.35 -5.27
CA SER A 324 13.41 25.92 -6.60
C SER A 324 13.34 27.44 -6.60
N ARG A 325 13.68 28.03 -7.71
CA ARG A 325 13.25 29.41 -8.01
C ARG A 325 11.73 29.49 -8.11
N VAL A 326 11.21 30.68 -7.97
CA VAL A 326 9.79 30.97 -8.18
C VAL A 326 9.58 31.41 -9.63
N TYR A 327 8.65 30.77 -10.29
CA TYR A 327 8.34 31.00 -11.69
C TYR A 327 6.96 31.62 -11.85
N GLU A 328 6.83 32.67 -12.68
CA GLU A 328 5.56 33.19 -13.14
C GLU A 328 5.11 32.38 -14.35
N THR A 329 3.86 31.92 -14.32
CA THR A 329 3.32 30.99 -15.31
C THR A 329 1.93 31.37 -15.77
N GLU A 330 1.60 31.00 -17.01
CA GLU A 330 0.22 31.10 -17.50
C GLU A 330 -0.73 30.18 -16.74
N PRO A 331 -2.02 30.53 -16.64
CA PRO A 331 -3.06 29.62 -16.17
C PRO A 331 -3.18 28.39 -17.07
N ALA A 332 -3.11 27.18 -16.48
CA ALA A 332 -3.02 25.93 -17.26
C ALA A 332 -4.37 25.44 -17.83
N TYR A 333 -5.48 25.68 -17.15
CA TYR A 333 -6.78 25.05 -17.48
C TYR A 333 -7.93 26.02 -17.62
N LEU A 334 -7.90 27.16 -16.94
CA LEU A 334 -8.89 28.21 -16.99
C LEU A 334 -8.18 29.52 -17.33
N GLY A 335 -8.33 30.00 -18.57
CA GLY A 335 -7.50 31.07 -19.14
C GLY A 335 -7.79 32.51 -18.64
N ASP A 336 -8.97 32.77 -18.16
CA ASP A 336 -9.37 34.16 -17.73
C ASP A 336 -9.10 34.36 -16.24
N GLN A 337 -7.79 34.40 -15.89
CA GLN A 337 -7.30 34.68 -14.53
C GLN A 337 -5.85 35.19 -14.55
N ASP A 338 -5.43 35.80 -13.44
CA ASP A 338 -4.07 36.29 -13.28
C ASP A 338 -3.00 35.18 -13.38
N LEU A 339 -1.78 35.55 -13.76
CA LEU A 339 -0.62 34.69 -13.81
C LEU A 339 -0.32 34.09 -12.42
N PHE A 340 0.09 32.84 -12.41
CA PHE A 340 0.46 32.12 -11.17
C PHE A 340 1.93 32.38 -10.82
N ALA A 341 2.24 32.31 -9.53
CA ALA A 341 3.59 32.06 -9.04
C ALA A 341 3.67 30.60 -8.62
N ASN A 342 4.64 29.84 -9.14
CA ASN A 342 4.83 28.41 -8.86
C ASN A 342 6.27 28.13 -8.45
N ALA A 343 6.43 27.18 -7.54
CA ALA A 343 7.72 26.65 -7.09
C ALA A 343 7.59 25.18 -6.68
N VAL A 344 8.70 24.46 -6.59
CA VAL A 344 8.78 23.13 -5.99
C VAL A 344 9.73 23.17 -4.81
N VAL A 345 9.36 22.49 -3.73
CA VAL A 345 10.17 22.34 -2.52
C VAL A 345 10.51 20.88 -2.32
N GLU A 346 11.77 20.57 -2.09
CA GLU A 346 12.23 19.28 -1.60
C GLU A 346 12.20 19.28 -0.08
N ILE A 347 11.52 18.29 0.49
CA ILE A 347 11.51 18.03 1.94
C ILE A 347 12.09 16.66 2.24
N SER A 348 12.66 16.51 3.44
CA SER A 348 12.94 15.23 4.09
C SER A 348 11.94 15.03 5.21
N THR A 349 11.15 13.95 5.18
CA THR A 349 10.09 13.73 6.17
C THR A 349 10.00 12.27 6.59
N ARG A 350 9.59 12.05 7.86
CA ARG A 350 9.19 10.73 8.38
C ARG A 350 7.66 10.58 8.45
N LEU A 351 6.91 11.60 8.04
CA LEU A 351 5.47 11.51 8.01
C LEU A 351 5.03 10.47 6.96
N HIS A 352 4.04 9.69 7.33
CA HIS A 352 3.35 8.83 6.36
C HIS A 352 2.69 9.72 5.28
N PRO A 353 2.67 9.31 3.98
CA PRO A 353 2.12 10.14 2.88
C PRO A 353 0.73 10.71 3.18
N ARG A 354 -0.12 9.93 3.83
CA ARG A 354 -1.45 10.40 4.23
C ARG A 354 -1.41 11.51 5.28
N ALA A 355 -0.56 11.38 6.30
CA ALA A 355 -0.40 12.41 7.31
C ALA A 355 0.21 13.69 6.69
N LEU A 356 1.10 13.52 5.73
CA LEU A 356 1.66 14.64 4.98
C LEU A 356 0.57 15.37 4.20
N ILE A 357 -0.28 14.68 3.42
CA ILE A 357 -1.38 15.33 2.68
C ILE A 357 -2.31 16.10 3.62
N GLU A 358 -2.71 15.53 4.75
CA GLU A 358 -3.55 16.24 5.73
C GLU A 358 -2.85 17.51 6.27
N ALA A 359 -1.53 17.44 6.48
CA ALA A 359 -0.74 18.61 6.89
C ALA A 359 -0.66 19.67 5.78
N LEU A 360 -0.49 19.26 4.51
CA LEU A 360 -0.47 20.17 3.36
C LEU A 360 -1.83 20.89 3.20
N LEU A 361 -2.94 20.16 3.34
CA LEU A 361 -4.28 20.76 3.35
C LEU A 361 -4.45 21.76 4.51
N GLY A 362 -3.90 21.45 5.69
CA GLY A 362 -3.89 22.38 6.82
C GLY A 362 -3.10 23.67 6.53
N ILE A 363 -2.02 23.62 5.75
CA ILE A 363 -1.26 24.80 5.31
C ILE A 363 -2.10 25.65 4.35
N GLU A 364 -2.81 25.02 3.40
CA GLU A 364 -3.74 25.73 2.51
C GLU A 364 -4.87 26.43 3.27
N ASP A 365 -5.50 25.73 4.21
CA ASP A 365 -6.58 26.27 5.04
C ASP A 365 -6.10 27.46 5.88
N ALA A 366 -4.91 27.37 6.47
CA ALA A 366 -4.29 28.45 7.24
C ALA A 366 -3.97 29.69 6.37
N ALA A 367 -3.69 29.48 5.08
CA ALA A 367 -3.50 30.56 4.10
C ALA A 367 -4.82 31.18 3.63
N GLY A 368 -5.96 30.70 4.13
CA GLY A 368 -7.28 31.22 3.78
C GLY A 368 -7.82 30.71 2.44
N ARG A 369 -7.41 29.53 1.98
CA ARG A 369 -7.90 28.93 0.74
C ARG A 369 -9.40 28.65 0.82
N VAL A 370 -10.17 29.21 -0.12
CA VAL A 370 -11.59 28.88 -0.30
C VAL A 370 -11.76 28.19 -1.66
N ARG A 371 -12.30 26.99 -1.65
CA ARG A 371 -12.54 26.18 -2.88
C ARG A 371 -13.87 26.55 -3.48
N THR A 372 -13.89 27.36 -4.55
CA THR A 372 -15.11 27.82 -5.25
C THR A 372 -15.27 27.14 -6.61
N VAL A 373 -14.26 27.22 -7.47
CA VAL A 373 -14.28 26.69 -8.84
C VAL A 373 -13.06 25.80 -9.04
N LYS A 374 -13.23 24.66 -9.71
CA LYS A 374 -12.10 23.77 -10.07
C LYS A 374 -11.12 24.52 -10.97
N ASN A 375 -9.84 24.50 -10.63
CA ASN A 375 -8.75 25.21 -11.30
C ASN A 375 -8.91 26.75 -11.32
N GLY A 376 -9.74 27.32 -10.46
CA GLY A 376 -9.95 28.75 -10.32
C GLY A 376 -8.83 29.47 -9.55
N PRO A 377 -8.96 30.81 -9.41
CA PRO A 377 -8.01 31.64 -8.65
C PRO A 377 -7.88 31.18 -7.20
N ARG A 378 -6.66 31.23 -6.65
CA ARG A 378 -6.36 30.78 -5.28
C ARG A 378 -5.15 31.49 -4.68
N CYS A 379 -5.22 31.71 -3.37
CA CYS A 379 -4.10 32.31 -2.63
C CYS A 379 -2.92 31.37 -2.49
N LEU A 380 -3.18 30.07 -2.29
CA LEU A 380 -2.18 29.03 -2.16
C LEU A 380 -2.74 27.66 -2.58
N ASP A 381 -1.92 26.86 -3.25
CA ASP A 381 -2.09 25.46 -3.59
C ASP A 381 -0.84 24.69 -3.14
N VAL A 382 -1.00 23.56 -2.47
CA VAL A 382 0.11 22.78 -1.92
C VAL A 382 -0.10 21.30 -2.25
N ASP A 383 0.56 20.81 -3.27
CA ASP A 383 0.38 19.44 -3.79
C ASP A 383 1.60 18.56 -3.51
N LEU A 384 1.37 17.34 -2.99
CA LEU A 384 2.39 16.29 -2.97
C LEU A 384 2.59 15.78 -4.39
N LEU A 385 3.78 16.01 -4.95
CA LEU A 385 4.14 15.54 -6.28
C LEU A 385 4.62 14.09 -6.27
N TRP A 386 5.60 13.81 -5.44
CA TRP A 386 6.27 12.52 -5.36
C TRP A 386 6.87 12.33 -3.97
N MET A 387 6.96 11.08 -3.53
CA MET A 387 7.62 10.68 -2.29
C MET A 387 8.36 9.36 -2.50
N GLU A 388 9.61 9.31 -2.05
CA GLU A 388 10.50 8.18 -2.20
C GLU A 388 9.91 6.88 -1.65
N GLY A 389 9.90 5.81 -2.48
CA GLY A 389 9.38 4.49 -2.13
C GLY A 389 7.85 4.42 -1.92
N GLU A 390 7.10 5.49 -2.26
CA GLU A 390 5.65 5.53 -2.08
C GLU A 390 4.90 5.56 -3.41
N ARG A 391 3.92 4.63 -3.54
CA ARG A 391 3.01 4.57 -4.68
C ARG A 391 1.59 4.32 -4.18
N HIS A 392 0.71 5.25 -4.47
CA HIS A 392 -0.68 5.22 -4.05
C HIS A 392 -1.58 5.60 -5.22
N ALA A 393 -2.71 4.90 -5.34
CA ALA A 393 -3.72 5.12 -6.39
C ALA A 393 -5.14 5.23 -5.79
N GLY A 394 -5.24 5.79 -4.59
CA GLY A 394 -6.51 6.00 -3.92
C GLY A 394 -7.14 7.37 -4.25
N PRO A 395 -8.45 7.53 -4.02
CA PRO A 395 -9.18 8.76 -4.32
C PRO A 395 -8.64 10.02 -3.63
N ARG A 396 -8.14 9.87 -2.41
CA ARG A 396 -7.61 10.98 -1.61
C ARG A 396 -6.10 11.10 -1.63
N LEU A 397 -5.39 10.05 -2.06
CA LEU A 397 -3.95 10.01 -2.14
C LEU A 397 -3.54 9.29 -3.42
N THR A 398 -3.02 10.05 -4.37
CA THR A 398 -2.35 9.52 -5.56
C THR A 398 -0.91 10.03 -5.55
N CYS A 399 0.05 9.13 -5.53
CA CYS A 399 1.48 9.43 -5.53
C CYS A 399 2.23 8.39 -6.39
N PRO A 400 3.02 8.80 -7.37
CA PRO A 400 3.26 10.17 -7.85
C PRO A 400 1.97 10.87 -8.31
N HIS A 401 1.96 12.20 -8.24
CA HIS A 401 0.81 12.99 -8.71
C HIS A 401 0.62 12.77 -10.22
N PRO A 402 -0.60 12.44 -10.70
CA PRO A 402 -0.82 11.95 -12.06
C PRO A 402 -0.50 12.97 -13.17
N LEU A 403 -0.52 14.25 -12.83
CA LEU A 403 -0.35 15.33 -13.81
C LEU A 403 1.05 15.98 -13.79
N ILE A 404 2.05 15.37 -13.15
CA ILE A 404 3.42 15.92 -13.12
C ILE A 404 3.94 16.14 -14.54
N GLY A 405 3.85 15.10 -15.38
CA GLY A 405 4.50 15.07 -16.68
C GLY A 405 3.86 15.95 -17.76
N GLU A 406 2.71 16.58 -17.50
CA GLU A 406 2.03 17.47 -18.45
C GLU A 406 2.12 18.97 -18.07
N ARG A 407 2.77 19.31 -16.92
CA ARG A 407 2.75 20.66 -16.34
C ARG A 407 4.12 21.29 -16.35
N ASP A 408 4.34 22.29 -17.20
CA ASP A 408 5.61 23.06 -17.20
C ASP A 408 5.83 23.77 -15.85
N PHE A 409 4.77 24.28 -15.24
CA PHE A 409 4.84 24.91 -13.92
C PHE A 409 5.22 23.97 -12.77
N VAL A 410 5.32 22.65 -13.04
CA VAL A 410 5.85 21.65 -12.13
C VAL A 410 7.23 21.18 -12.60
N LEU A 411 7.36 20.79 -13.87
CA LEU A 411 8.59 20.18 -14.39
C LEU A 411 9.77 21.17 -14.43
N VAL A 412 9.53 22.43 -14.76
CA VAL A 412 10.61 23.43 -14.81
C VAL A 412 11.15 23.74 -13.41
N PRO A 413 10.31 24.04 -12.38
CA PRO A 413 10.81 24.18 -11.03
C PRO A 413 11.46 22.91 -10.48
N LEU A 414 10.94 21.72 -10.81
CA LEU A 414 11.54 20.44 -10.40
C LEU A 414 12.96 20.28 -10.98
N GLY A 415 13.22 20.82 -12.17
CA GLY A 415 14.55 20.83 -12.79
C GLY A 415 15.60 21.67 -12.04
N ASP A 416 15.21 22.54 -11.12
CA ASP A 416 16.15 23.21 -10.22
C ASP A 416 16.61 22.28 -9.06
N LEU A 417 15.92 21.15 -8.84
CA LEU A 417 16.12 20.25 -7.70
C LEU A 417 16.64 18.86 -8.08
N VAL A 418 16.54 18.49 -9.34
CA VAL A 418 17.03 17.23 -9.88
C VAL A 418 17.92 17.48 -11.09
N ASP A 419 18.98 16.69 -11.28
CA ASP A 419 19.95 16.89 -12.35
C ASP A 419 19.33 16.71 -13.74
N ASP A 420 18.39 15.78 -13.88
CA ASP A 420 17.69 15.46 -15.12
C ASP A 420 16.25 15.06 -14.83
N VAL A 421 15.31 15.93 -15.18
CA VAL A 421 13.87 15.74 -14.93
C VAL A 421 13.29 14.58 -15.74
N GLU A 422 13.75 14.40 -16.98
CA GLU A 422 13.23 13.33 -17.84
C GLU A 422 13.70 11.96 -17.35
N ALA A 423 14.97 11.83 -16.97
CA ALA A 423 15.51 10.63 -16.34
C ALA A 423 14.84 10.34 -14.98
N PHE A 424 14.56 11.37 -14.19
CA PHE A 424 13.80 11.23 -12.94
C PHE A 424 12.40 10.70 -13.23
N CYS A 425 11.64 11.32 -14.12
CA CYS A 425 10.29 10.88 -14.48
C CYS A 425 10.27 9.44 -14.99
N ALA A 426 11.21 9.08 -15.88
CA ALA A 426 11.31 7.73 -16.42
C ALA A 426 11.58 6.68 -15.32
N ARG A 427 12.52 6.95 -14.42
CA ARG A 427 12.84 6.08 -13.29
C ARG A 427 11.65 5.91 -12.34
N GLU A 428 10.91 6.99 -12.09
CA GLU A 428 9.74 6.97 -11.20
C GLU A 428 8.45 6.54 -11.91
N GLY A 429 8.51 6.15 -13.18
CA GLY A 429 7.34 5.72 -13.95
C GLY A 429 6.31 6.83 -14.19
N ILE A 430 6.76 8.09 -14.23
CA ILE A 430 5.94 9.27 -14.52
C ILE A 430 5.96 9.49 -16.04
N ALA A 431 4.80 9.38 -16.69
CA ALA A 431 4.67 9.63 -18.11
C ALA A 431 4.74 11.14 -18.38
N CYS A 432 5.73 11.59 -19.17
CA CYS A 432 5.85 12.97 -19.58
C CYS A 432 5.38 13.15 -21.02
N VAL A 433 4.56 14.19 -21.26
CA VAL A 433 4.19 14.61 -22.62
C VAL A 433 5.29 15.47 -23.23
N ALA A 434 5.31 15.55 -24.57
CA ALA A 434 6.30 16.37 -25.28
C ALA A 434 6.20 17.86 -24.84
N PRO A 435 7.32 18.60 -24.79
CA PRO A 435 7.34 19.99 -24.30
C PRO A 435 6.27 20.90 -24.93
N GLY A 436 6.01 20.80 -26.22
CA GLY A 436 4.98 21.58 -26.92
C GLY A 436 3.53 21.18 -26.63
N GLN A 437 3.29 20.13 -25.82
CA GLN A 437 1.97 19.68 -25.40
C GLN A 437 1.71 19.93 -23.91
N ARG A 438 2.68 20.48 -23.19
CA ARG A 438 2.57 20.81 -21.78
C ARG A 438 1.74 22.05 -21.57
N VAL A 439 1.23 22.25 -20.35
CA VAL A 439 0.39 23.38 -19.96
C VAL A 439 1.06 24.23 -18.88
N GLY A 440 0.60 25.49 -18.73
CA GLY A 440 1.11 26.44 -17.73
C GLY A 440 2.55 26.84 -18.02
N HIS A 441 2.77 27.37 -19.22
CA HIS A 441 4.12 27.76 -19.69
C HIS A 441 4.72 28.85 -18.81
N ILE A 442 6.05 28.83 -18.74
CA ILE A 442 6.82 29.78 -17.95
C ILE A 442 6.93 31.12 -18.70
N GLU A 443 6.54 32.21 -18.03
CA GLU A 443 6.71 33.57 -18.50
C GLU A 443 8.06 34.13 -18.07
N ARG A 444 8.39 34.02 -16.78
CA ARG A 444 9.64 34.53 -16.21
C ARG A 444 9.95 33.96 -14.82
N VAL A 445 11.18 34.21 -14.38
CA VAL A 445 11.59 33.95 -12.99
C VAL A 445 11.28 35.17 -12.13
N LEU A 446 10.60 34.97 -10.99
CA LEU A 446 10.27 36.04 -10.03
C LEU A 446 11.33 36.23 -8.94
N GLY A 447 12.14 35.19 -8.67
CA GLY A 447 13.18 35.20 -7.63
C GLY A 447 13.36 33.85 -6.96
N ASN A 448 14.01 33.85 -5.80
CA ASN A 448 14.22 32.64 -4.98
C ASN A 448 13.12 32.51 -3.92
N LEU A 449 12.78 31.27 -3.60
CA LEU A 449 11.82 30.96 -2.55
C LEU A 449 12.49 31.02 -1.17
N ALA A 450 13.71 30.52 -1.07
CA ALA A 450 14.56 30.52 0.14
C ALA A 450 15.51 31.72 0.17
#